data_bd05b3db1eb0125642e69d935a3f14c9
#
_entry.id   bd05b3db1eb0125642e69d935a3f14c9
#
_cell.length_a   1.000
_cell.length_b   1.000
_cell.length_c   1.000
_cell.angle_alpha   90.00
_cell.angle_beta   90.00
_cell.angle_gamma   90.00
#
_symmetry.space_group_name_H-M   'P 1'
#
loop_
_entity.id
_entity.type
_entity.pdbx_description
1 polymer ?
#
loop_
_entity_poly.entity_id
_entity_poly.type
_entity_poly.pdbx_seq_one_letter_code
_entity_poly.pdbx_strand_id
1 'polypeptide(L)'
;MLEHESLTHINLGAAHRHLPWSHSKKNFRDAVVHGRRSGAAYISTSVEEDGEVLIAVHQDGGSRGKPRPSPAARTPRTIVSTTTADDQTILAARREMQQWRMLALEQSAMRNPDSSGVDPHPTASGAHLAATLYRMARDHGPDIYSEVAAEASALIDIRELVVDYDQRRDSLTLLARIGTGPLLPASSLSDGTLRFLALCIMRADDSIGGLLCMEEPENGIHPGRIETMVDLVQSLGVDPHTPPGTGNPMRQIMVNTHSPLLVQHQDKQNLLAAVPAKVRRGKSIATTMRLLPLPGTWRASWQDTKTVARSSLSDYLTEPPTSLLSIEGLA
;
A
#
# COMPACT_ATOMS: atom_id res chain seq x y z
N MET A 1 1.73 26.49 1.18
CA MET A 1 2.28 26.91 2.48
C MET A 1 2.10 25.74 3.42
N LEU A 2 3.14 25.32 4.13
CA LEU A 2 3.09 24.22 5.09
C LEU A 2 2.37 24.73 6.35
N GLU A 3 1.37 23.99 6.82
CA GLU A 3 0.58 24.35 8.02
C GLU A 3 0.96 23.48 9.22
N HIS A 4 1.29 22.21 8.96
CA HIS A 4 1.61 21.25 10.01
C HIS A 4 2.47 20.11 9.46
N GLU A 5 3.46 19.69 10.24
CA GLU A 5 4.25 18.49 9.99
C GLU A 5 4.63 17.86 11.33
N SER A 6 4.45 16.56 11.45
CA SER A 6 4.76 15.81 12.66
C SER A 6 5.26 14.41 12.32
N LEU A 7 6.33 14.00 12.99
CA LEU A 7 6.85 12.63 12.92
C LEU A 7 7.17 12.15 14.33
N THR A 8 6.44 11.17 14.80
CA THR A 8 6.60 10.57 16.13
C THR A 8 6.75 9.07 16.02
N HIS A 9 7.50 8.46 16.94
CA HIS A 9 7.52 7.01 17.01
C HIS A 9 6.33 6.49 17.82
N ILE A 10 5.88 5.30 17.47
CA ILE A 10 4.87 4.58 18.25
C ILE A 10 5.58 3.87 19.40
N ASN A 11 5.27 4.23 20.63
CA ASN A 11 5.79 3.51 21.80
C ASN A 11 4.86 2.35 22.21
N LEU A 12 5.37 1.40 22.99
CA LEU A 12 4.60 0.22 23.39
C LEU A 12 3.29 0.57 24.11
N GLY A 13 3.28 1.61 24.94
CA GLY A 13 2.08 2.04 25.67
C GLY A 13 0.99 2.61 24.76
N ALA A 14 1.37 3.20 23.63
CA ALA A 14 0.46 3.76 22.63
C ALA A 14 0.18 2.79 21.47
N ALA A 15 0.87 1.66 21.40
CA ALA A 15 0.81 0.74 20.27
C ALA A 15 -0.63 0.27 19.95
N HIS A 16 -1.45 0.02 20.96
CA HIS A 16 -2.85 -0.40 20.80
C HIS A 16 -3.72 0.63 20.05
N ARG A 17 -3.27 1.87 19.97
CA ARG A 17 -3.98 2.94 19.22
C ARG A 17 -3.59 3.00 17.75
N HIS A 18 -2.46 2.43 17.38
CA HIS A 18 -1.87 2.60 16.06
C HIS A 18 -1.73 1.29 15.29
N LEU A 19 -1.68 0.18 16.01
CA LEU A 19 -1.40 -1.14 15.44
C LEU A 19 -2.51 -2.12 15.85
N PRO A 20 -3.11 -2.85 14.92
CA PRO A 20 -4.32 -3.67 15.16
C PRO A 20 -4.04 -5.00 15.89
N TRP A 21 -2.78 -5.44 15.95
CA TRP A 21 -2.40 -6.71 16.55
C TRP A 21 -1.97 -6.61 18.01
N SER A 22 -1.94 -7.73 18.70
CA SER A 22 -1.51 -7.81 20.09
C SER A 22 0.00 -7.58 20.24
N HIS A 23 0.41 -6.75 21.20
CA HIS A 23 1.79 -6.38 21.44
C HIS A 23 2.30 -6.94 22.75
N SER A 24 3.27 -7.84 22.70
CA SER A 24 4.17 -8.13 23.80
C SER A 24 5.40 -7.22 23.70
N LYS A 25 6.13 -7.04 24.82
CA LYS A 25 7.38 -6.27 24.82
C LYS A 25 8.41 -6.82 23.83
N LYS A 26 8.43 -8.13 23.61
CA LYS A 26 9.31 -8.81 22.66
C LYS A 26 8.83 -8.56 21.23
N ASN A 27 7.58 -8.87 20.92
CA ASN A 27 7.01 -8.71 19.57
C ASN A 27 7.08 -7.26 19.09
N PHE A 28 6.82 -6.30 19.97
CA PHE A 28 6.92 -4.88 19.62
C PHE A 28 8.36 -4.48 19.27
N ARG A 29 9.38 -5.02 20.01
CA ARG A 29 10.78 -4.77 19.68
C ARG A 29 11.20 -5.36 18.33
N ASP A 30 10.69 -6.53 18.01
CA ASP A 30 11.06 -7.24 16.78
C ASP A 30 10.36 -6.64 15.55
N ALA A 31 9.17 -6.04 15.73
CA ALA A 31 8.33 -5.51 14.67
C ALA A 31 8.46 -3.99 14.44
N VAL A 32 9.10 -3.24 15.34
CA VAL A 32 9.17 -1.77 15.27
C VAL A 32 10.60 -1.29 15.45
N VAL A 33 11.04 -0.38 14.59
CA VAL A 33 12.35 0.25 14.72
C VAL A 33 12.40 1.13 15.98
N HIS A 34 13.34 0.83 16.88
CA HIS A 34 13.50 1.56 18.11
C HIS A 34 14.43 2.76 17.95
N GLY A 35 13.86 3.96 18.05
CA GLY A 35 14.66 5.11 18.48
C GLY A 35 14.96 5.02 19.99
N ARG A 36 16.12 5.52 20.44
CA ARG A 36 16.49 5.58 21.86
C ARG A 36 15.66 6.58 22.67
N ARG A 37 14.70 7.29 22.05
CA ARG A 37 13.86 8.29 22.70
C ARG A 37 12.54 7.71 23.18
N SER A 38 12.25 7.91 24.45
CA SER A 38 10.90 7.73 25.00
C SER A 38 10.13 9.06 24.85
N GLY A 39 9.23 9.16 23.89
CA GLY A 39 8.18 10.17 23.89
C GLY A 39 8.41 11.49 23.15
N ALA A 40 9.61 11.80 22.63
CA ALA A 40 9.82 13.03 21.86
C ALA A 40 9.57 12.83 20.36
N ALA A 41 8.88 13.77 19.73
CA ALA A 41 8.73 13.81 18.28
C ALA A 41 10.09 14.00 17.59
N TYR A 42 10.26 13.44 16.38
CA TYR A 42 11.41 13.77 15.50
C TYR A 42 11.15 15.06 14.73
N ILE A 43 9.89 15.29 14.37
CA ILE A 43 9.41 16.56 13.83
C ILE A 43 8.17 16.94 14.64
N SER A 44 8.12 18.20 15.10
CA SER A 44 6.96 18.74 15.80
C SER A 44 6.55 20.09 15.22
N THR A 45 5.28 20.41 15.31
CA THR A 45 4.73 21.72 14.98
C THR A 45 4.22 22.38 16.25
N SER A 46 4.60 23.62 16.49
CA SER A 46 4.10 24.48 17.56
C SER A 46 3.54 25.79 16.99
N VAL A 47 2.65 26.40 17.74
CA VAL A 47 2.13 27.75 17.46
C VAL A 47 2.62 28.65 18.59
N GLU A 48 3.37 29.69 18.23
CA GLU A 48 3.88 30.69 19.17
C GLU A 48 2.78 31.67 19.61
N GLU A 49 3.04 32.45 20.64
CA GLU A 49 2.05 33.39 21.21
C GLU A 49 1.61 34.47 20.21
N ASP A 50 2.45 34.82 19.26
CA ASP A 50 2.16 35.76 18.17
C ASP A 50 1.40 35.13 16.99
N GLY A 51 1.09 33.81 17.07
CA GLY A 51 0.41 33.05 16.03
C GLY A 51 1.34 32.51 14.94
N GLU A 52 2.66 32.71 15.04
CA GLU A 52 3.61 32.10 14.11
C GLU A 52 3.66 30.57 14.31
N VAL A 53 3.59 29.84 13.20
CA VAL A 53 3.70 28.38 13.20
C VAL A 53 5.15 27.99 12.98
N LEU A 54 5.74 27.27 13.93
CA LEU A 54 7.10 26.75 13.85
C LEU A 54 7.10 25.22 13.68
N ILE A 55 7.95 24.76 12.78
CA ILE A 55 8.24 23.34 12.60
C ILE A 55 9.66 23.09 13.11
N ALA A 56 9.79 22.22 14.09
CA ALA A 56 11.06 21.93 14.75
C ALA A 56 11.54 20.51 14.44
N VAL A 57 12.80 20.39 14.02
CA VAL A 57 13.50 19.12 13.88
C VAL A 57 14.24 18.80 15.16
N HIS A 58 14.05 17.60 15.67
CA HIS A 58 14.71 17.09 16.86
C HIS A 58 15.77 16.05 16.46
N GLN A 59 16.91 16.05 17.14
CA GLN A 59 18.00 15.11 16.85
C GLN A 59 17.64 13.66 17.18
N ASP A 60 18.10 12.71 16.37
CA ASP A 60 17.92 11.26 16.58
C ASP A 60 18.68 10.72 17.80
N GLY A 61 19.79 11.32 18.16
CA GLY A 61 20.66 10.87 19.24
C GLY A 61 20.19 11.32 20.63
N GLY A 62 20.48 10.51 21.65
CA GLY A 62 20.15 10.80 23.06
C GLY A 62 20.87 11.98 23.71
N SER A 63 21.65 12.78 22.99
CA SER A 63 22.25 14.02 23.48
C SER A 63 21.27 15.18 23.40
N ARG A 64 21.34 16.09 24.35
CA ARG A 64 20.46 17.25 24.54
C ARG A 64 20.70 18.34 23.48
N GLY A 65 20.63 18.02 22.21
CA GLY A 65 20.65 19.02 21.15
C GLY A 65 19.40 19.90 21.19
N LYS A 66 19.57 21.20 20.96
CA LYS A 66 18.42 22.11 20.81
C LYS A 66 17.65 21.75 19.54
N PRO A 67 16.32 21.80 19.56
CA PRO A 67 15.51 21.68 18.34
C PRO A 67 15.94 22.75 17.32
N ARG A 68 15.86 22.42 16.05
CA ARG A 68 16.12 23.36 14.94
C ARG A 68 14.76 23.86 14.41
N PRO A 69 14.22 24.98 14.91
CA PRO A 69 12.94 25.50 14.45
C PRO A 69 13.09 26.22 13.11
N SER A 70 12.05 26.12 12.30
CA SER A 70 11.89 26.84 11.04
C SER A 70 10.46 27.34 10.91
N PRO A 71 10.23 28.62 10.54
CA PRO A 71 8.89 29.12 10.30
C PRO A 71 8.18 28.35 9.17
N ALA A 72 6.99 27.85 9.45
CA ALA A 72 6.20 27.07 8.47
C ALA A 72 5.91 27.90 7.20
N ALA A 73 5.66 29.19 7.37
CA ALA A 73 5.40 30.15 6.28
C ALA A 73 6.58 30.27 5.29
N ARG A 74 7.81 30.06 5.76
CA ARG A 74 9.05 30.13 4.96
C ARG A 74 9.52 28.77 4.45
N THR A 75 8.84 27.70 4.83
CA THR A 75 9.21 26.33 4.47
C THR A 75 8.36 25.88 3.27
N PRO A 76 8.91 25.89 2.04
CA PRO A 76 8.16 25.59 0.82
C PRO A 76 7.90 24.07 0.63
N ARG A 77 8.64 23.23 1.36
CA ARG A 77 8.58 21.76 1.31
C ARG A 77 8.58 21.20 2.72
N THR A 78 8.07 19.97 2.87
CA THR A 78 8.14 19.24 4.14
C THR A 78 9.58 18.95 4.54
N ILE A 79 9.85 18.93 5.84
CA ILE A 79 11.16 18.56 6.39
C ILE A 79 11.54 17.15 5.95
N VAL A 80 10.57 16.20 5.99
CA VAL A 80 10.79 14.84 5.50
C VAL A 80 11.31 14.83 4.07
N SER A 81 10.81 15.70 3.18
CA SER A 81 11.24 15.73 1.78
C SER A 81 12.64 16.34 1.56
N THR A 82 13.14 17.12 2.51
CA THR A 82 14.43 17.84 2.39
C THR A 82 15.52 17.29 3.30
N THR A 83 15.22 16.29 4.15
CA THR A 83 16.16 15.74 5.13
C THR A 83 17.41 15.17 4.47
N THR A 84 18.52 15.20 5.21
CA THR A 84 19.82 14.65 4.85
C THR A 84 20.16 13.40 5.68
N ALA A 85 21.33 12.82 5.47
CA ALA A 85 21.79 11.62 6.19
C ALA A 85 21.99 11.84 7.69
N ASP A 86 22.05 13.10 8.17
CA ASP A 86 22.26 13.42 9.58
C ASP A 86 21.05 13.07 10.47
N ASP A 87 19.84 13.07 9.90
CA ASP A 87 18.59 12.77 10.59
C ASP A 87 18.07 11.40 10.13
N GLN A 88 18.66 10.32 10.60
CA GLN A 88 18.46 8.93 10.09
C GLN A 88 17.01 8.46 10.16
N THR A 89 16.27 8.77 11.24
CA THR A 89 14.86 8.37 11.39
C THR A 89 13.97 9.12 10.40
N ILE A 90 14.22 10.41 10.19
CA ILE A 90 13.49 11.22 9.22
C ILE A 90 13.80 10.71 7.79
N LEU A 91 15.08 10.37 7.54
CA LEU A 91 15.49 9.77 6.26
C LEU A 91 14.84 8.41 6.01
N ALA A 92 14.69 7.58 7.05
CA ALA A 92 13.97 6.30 6.94
C ALA A 92 12.50 6.52 6.58
N ALA A 93 11.82 7.47 7.25
CA ALA A 93 10.45 7.85 6.89
C ALA A 93 10.32 8.36 5.45
N ARG A 94 11.30 9.17 5.00
CA ARG A 94 11.34 9.61 3.60
C ARG A 94 11.47 8.45 2.61
N ARG A 95 12.39 7.53 2.88
CA ARG A 95 12.60 6.35 2.03
C ARG A 95 11.36 5.47 1.96
N GLU A 96 10.69 5.29 3.09
CA GLU A 96 9.42 4.57 3.15
C GLU A 96 8.35 5.25 2.28
N MET A 97 8.15 6.56 2.41
CA MET A 97 7.19 7.31 1.60
C MET A 97 7.54 7.31 0.10
N GLN A 98 8.83 7.24 -0.26
CA GLN A 98 9.28 7.14 -1.65
C GLN A 98 8.94 5.79 -2.29
N GLN A 99 8.68 4.76 -1.50
CA GLN A 99 8.23 3.45 -1.97
C GLN A 99 6.71 3.37 -2.13
N TRP A 100 5.95 4.39 -1.72
CA TRP A 100 4.50 4.42 -1.90
C TRP A 100 4.15 4.51 -3.38
N ARG A 101 3.28 3.62 -3.83
CA ARG A 101 2.93 3.48 -5.24
C ARG A 101 1.42 3.36 -5.40
N MET A 102 0.88 4.08 -6.39
CA MET A 102 -0.45 3.82 -6.92
C MET A 102 -0.31 2.81 -8.05
N LEU A 103 -0.85 1.63 -7.89
CA LEU A 103 -0.85 0.59 -8.92
C LEU A 103 -2.08 0.77 -9.82
N ALA A 104 -1.84 1.18 -11.04
CA ALA A 104 -2.82 1.25 -12.12
C ALA A 104 -2.39 0.26 -13.21
N LEU A 105 -2.62 -1.03 -12.98
CA LEU A 105 -2.16 -2.11 -13.85
C LEU A 105 -2.78 -1.98 -15.25
N GLU A 106 -1.96 -1.58 -16.21
CA GLU A 106 -2.34 -1.39 -17.61
C GLU A 106 -1.99 -2.59 -18.45
N GLN A 107 -2.95 -3.10 -19.18
CA GLN A 107 -2.81 -4.28 -20.02
C GLN A 107 -1.73 -4.14 -21.07
N SER A 108 -1.66 -2.97 -21.72
CA SER A 108 -0.64 -2.67 -22.72
C SER A 108 0.77 -2.72 -22.14
N ALA A 109 0.97 -2.20 -20.92
CA ALA A 109 2.25 -2.20 -20.25
C ALA A 109 2.70 -3.63 -19.85
N MET A 110 1.78 -4.44 -19.33
CA MET A 110 2.06 -5.81 -18.90
C MET A 110 2.31 -6.79 -20.05
N ARG A 111 1.85 -6.47 -21.27
CA ARG A 111 1.99 -7.34 -22.46
C ARG A 111 3.30 -7.19 -23.20
N ASN A 112 3.99 -6.08 -22.98
CA ASN A 112 5.21 -5.80 -23.71
C ASN A 112 6.38 -6.67 -23.19
N PRO A 113 7.25 -7.14 -24.09
CA PRO A 113 8.53 -7.66 -23.68
C PRO A 113 9.41 -6.54 -23.12
N ASP A 114 10.35 -6.90 -22.27
CA ASP A 114 11.33 -5.98 -21.68
C ASP A 114 12.69 -6.11 -22.36
N SER A 115 13.56 -5.10 -22.24
CA SER A 115 14.99 -5.26 -22.54
C SER A 115 15.75 -5.59 -21.25
N SER A 116 16.95 -6.18 -21.37
CA SER A 116 17.78 -6.50 -20.20
C SER A 116 18.31 -5.27 -19.45
N GLY A 117 18.28 -4.11 -20.09
CA GLY A 117 18.76 -2.84 -19.54
C GLY A 117 17.73 -2.01 -18.78
N VAL A 118 16.45 -2.45 -18.68
CA VAL A 118 15.46 -1.73 -17.90
C VAL A 118 15.66 -1.94 -16.40
N ASP A 119 15.07 -1.05 -15.59
CA ASP A 119 14.94 -1.29 -14.15
C ASP A 119 14.11 -2.57 -13.95
N PRO A 120 14.70 -3.64 -13.36
CA PRO A 120 14.05 -4.94 -13.26
C PRO A 120 13.05 -5.01 -12.09
N HIS A 121 12.24 -3.95 -11.91
CA HIS A 121 11.18 -3.88 -10.91
C HIS A 121 9.85 -3.49 -11.57
N PRO A 122 8.72 -4.02 -11.09
CA PRO A 122 7.41 -3.66 -11.64
C PRO A 122 7.15 -2.18 -11.48
N THR A 123 6.69 -1.54 -12.56
CA THR A 123 6.23 -0.14 -12.49
C THR A 123 4.82 -0.05 -11.92
N ALA A 124 4.34 1.17 -11.68
CA ALA A 124 2.96 1.43 -11.28
C ALA A 124 1.93 0.93 -12.31
N SER A 125 2.28 0.90 -13.59
CA SER A 125 1.43 0.36 -14.68
C SER A 125 1.56 -1.15 -14.87
N GLY A 126 2.42 -1.82 -14.12
CA GLY A 126 2.68 -3.25 -14.27
C GLY A 126 3.66 -3.60 -15.41
N ALA A 127 4.38 -2.64 -15.97
CA ALA A 127 5.48 -2.95 -16.88
C ALA A 127 6.63 -3.66 -16.16
N HIS A 128 7.52 -4.27 -16.93
CA HIS A 128 8.75 -4.94 -16.49
C HIS A 128 8.54 -6.23 -15.68
N LEU A 129 7.41 -6.93 -15.91
CA LEU A 129 7.16 -8.23 -15.27
C LEU A 129 8.17 -9.30 -15.69
N ALA A 130 8.54 -9.33 -16.98
CA ALA A 130 9.53 -10.28 -17.49
C ALA A 130 10.91 -10.01 -16.91
N ALA A 131 11.35 -8.75 -16.89
CA ALA A 131 12.63 -8.35 -16.32
C ALA A 131 12.68 -8.61 -14.79
N THR A 132 11.59 -8.35 -14.08
CA THR A 132 11.46 -8.62 -12.64
C THR A 132 11.62 -10.10 -12.34
N LEU A 133 10.85 -10.94 -13.01
CA LEU A 133 10.88 -12.38 -12.79
C LEU A 133 12.23 -12.99 -13.21
N TYR A 134 12.85 -12.48 -14.27
CA TYR A 134 14.18 -12.86 -14.69
C TYR A 134 15.26 -12.49 -13.66
N ARG A 135 15.18 -11.29 -13.07
CA ARG A 135 16.05 -10.88 -11.96
C ARG A 135 15.88 -11.80 -10.76
N MET A 136 14.63 -12.05 -10.34
CA MET A 136 14.35 -12.93 -9.20
C MET A 136 14.92 -14.34 -9.42
N ALA A 137 14.80 -14.88 -10.64
CA ALA A 137 15.38 -16.19 -10.98
C ALA A 137 16.91 -16.20 -10.95
N ARG A 138 17.55 -15.09 -11.28
CA ARG A 138 19.01 -14.94 -11.13
C ARG A 138 19.45 -14.82 -9.68
N ASP A 139 18.68 -14.12 -8.85
CA ASP A 139 19.04 -13.82 -7.46
C ASP A 139 18.73 -14.99 -6.52
N HIS A 140 17.63 -15.73 -6.76
CA HIS A 140 17.10 -16.79 -5.88
C HIS A 140 17.10 -18.19 -6.51
N GLY A 141 17.39 -18.28 -7.80
CA GLY A 141 17.35 -19.54 -8.55
C GLY A 141 16.07 -19.70 -9.39
N PRO A 142 16.07 -20.65 -10.35
CA PRO A 142 14.96 -20.85 -11.29
C PRO A 142 13.67 -21.38 -10.67
N ASP A 143 13.72 -21.88 -9.45
CA ASP A 143 12.54 -22.41 -8.73
C ASP A 143 11.47 -21.34 -8.52
N ILE A 144 11.85 -20.06 -8.52
CA ILE A 144 10.91 -18.92 -8.42
C ILE A 144 9.85 -18.94 -9.51
N TYR A 145 10.16 -19.44 -10.72
CA TYR A 145 9.17 -19.59 -11.79
C TYR A 145 8.05 -20.54 -11.38
N SER A 146 8.43 -21.67 -10.77
CA SER A 146 7.49 -22.69 -10.30
C SER A 146 6.68 -22.20 -9.10
N GLU A 147 7.29 -21.45 -8.19
CA GLU A 147 6.62 -20.85 -7.03
C GLU A 147 5.54 -19.86 -7.45
N VAL A 148 5.87 -18.93 -8.34
CA VAL A 148 4.91 -17.95 -8.88
C VAL A 148 3.82 -18.64 -9.71
N ALA A 149 4.16 -19.66 -10.50
CA ALA A 149 3.19 -20.44 -11.26
C ALA A 149 2.23 -21.18 -10.33
N ALA A 150 2.73 -21.81 -9.27
CA ALA A 150 1.91 -22.52 -8.28
C ALA A 150 0.93 -21.57 -7.58
N GLU A 151 1.38 -20.39 -7.19
CA GLU A 151 0.50 -19.38 -6.61
C GLU A 151 -0.56 -18.90 -7.61
N ALA A 152 -0.15 -18.57 -8.84
CA ALA A 152 -1.08 -18.17 -9.90
C ALA A 152 -2.08 -19.26 -10.25
N SER A 153 -1.76 -20.54 -10.03
CA SER A 153 -2.65 -21.66 -10.30
C SER A 153 -3.91 -21.69 -9.44
N ALA A 154 -3.92 -20.99 -8.31
CA ALA A 154 -5.09 -20.87 -7.44
C ALA A 154 -6.27 -20.15 -8.14
N LEU A 155 -5.99 -19.18 -9.03
CA LEU A 155 -7.02 -18.47 -9.78
C LEU A 155 -7.06 -18.85 -11.26
N ILE A 156 -5.89 -19.14 -11.84
CA ILE A 156 -5.70 -19.35 -13.27
C ILE A 156 -4.92 -20.65 -13.41
N ASP A 157 -5.37 -21.58 -14.25
CA ASP A 157 -4.71 -22.86 -14.46
C ASP A 157 -3.33 -22.73 -15.16
N ILE A 158 -2.44 -21.92 -14.56
CA ILE A 158 -1.04 -21.76 -15.01
C ILE A 158 -0.27 -23.00 -14.56
N ARG A 159 0.31 -23.72 -15.53
CA ARG A 159 1.11 -24.93 -15.31
C ARG A 159 2.60 -24.69 -15.41
N GLU A 160 2.98 -23.66 -16.12
CA GLU A 160 4.39 -23.32 -16.35
C GLU A 160 4.50 -21.80 -16.56
N LEU A 161 5.54 -21.23 -16.01
CA LEU A 161 5.90 -19.85 -16.17
C LEU A 161 7.41 -19.79 -16.42
N VAL A 162 7.82 -19.06 -17.44
CA VAL A 162 9.24 -18.87 -17.78
C VAL A 162 9.45 -17.50 -18.41
N VAL A 163 10.68 -17.03 -18.39
CA VAL A 163 11.11 -15.86 -19.17
C VAL A 163 12.08 -16.34 -20.26
N ASP A 164 11.70 -16.12 -21.50
CA ASP A 164 12.56 -16.33 -22.66
C ASP A 164 13.44 -15.09 -22.88
N TYR A 165 14.76 -15.28 -22.93
CA TYR A 165 15.72 -14.23 -23.20
C TYR A 165 16.37 -14.40 -24.57
N ASP A 166 15.90 -13.61 -25.54
CA ASP A 166 16.56 -13.49 -26.85
C ASP A 166 17.73 -12.50 -26.75
N GLN A 167 18.94 -13.04 -26.61
CA GLN A 167 20.18 -12.24 -26.53
C GLN A 167 20.45 -11.40 -27.78
N ARG A 168 19.98 -11.82 -28.97
CA ARG A 168 20.24 -11.09 -30.21
C ARG A 168 19.39 -9.83 -30.32
N ARG A 169 18.19 -9.89 -29.78
CA ARG A 169 17.22 -8.78 -29.78
C ARG A 169 17.22 -8.01 -28.48
N ASP A 170 17.97 -8.46 -27.50
CA ASP A 170 17.95 -7.97 -26.13
C ASP A 170 16.50 -7.90 -25.58
N SER A 171 15.78 -9.02 -25.69
CA SER A 171 14.35 -9.06 -25.36
C SER A 171 14.05 -10.17 -24.36
N LEU A 172 13.43 -9.79 -23.25
CA LEU A 172 12.88 -10.67 -22.22
C LEU A 172 11.38 -10.80 -22.43
N THR A 173 10.90 -12.00 -22.71
CA THR A 173 9.48 -12.27 -22.96
C THR A 173 8.92 -13.20 -21.88
N LEU A 174 7.90 -12.75 -21.16
CA LEU A 174 7.17 -13.60 -20.22
C LEU A 174 6.29 -14.58 -20.97
N LEU A 175 6.48 -15.88 -20.72
CA LEU A 175 5.73 -16.97 -21.30
C LEU A 175 4.99 -17.75 -20.21
N ALA A 176 3.75 -18.09 -20.45
CA ALA A 176 2.94 -18.92 -19.55
C ALA A 176 2.24 -20.04 -20.30
N ARG A 177 2.14 -21.22 -19.68
CA ARG A 177 1.32 -22.34 -20.14
C ARG A 177 0.05 -22.42 -19.32
N ILE A 178 -1.10 -22.36 -19.99
CA ILE A 178 -2.40 -22.49 -19.36
C ILE A 178 -2.94 -23.89 -19.67
N GLY A 179 -3.27 -24.65 -18.62
CA GLY A 179 -3.73 -26.04 -18.75
C GLY A 179 -2.72 -26.91 -19.51
N THR A 180 -3.21 -27.65 -20.50
CA THR A 180 -2.38 -28.50 -21.36
C THR A 180 -1.97 -27.83 -22.67
N GLY A 181 -2.19 -26.51 -22.81
CA GLY A 181 -1.92 -25.76 -24.01
C GLY A 181 -0.42 -25.50 -24.26
N PRO A 182 -0.06 -24.78 -25.34
CA PRO A 182 1.31 -24.34 -25.58
C PRO A 182 1.73 -23.23 -24.61
N LEU A 183 3.03 -22.93 -24.55
CA LEU A 183 3.54 -21.71 -23.96
C LEU A 183 3.09 -20.52 -24.79
N LEU A 184 2.44 -19.56 -24.14
CA LEU A 184 1.90 -18.36 -24.74
C LEU A 184 2.63 -17.12 -24.17
N PRO A 185 2.97 -16.13 -25.00
CA PRO A 185 3.53 -14.89 -24.52
C PRO A 185 2.47 -14.07 -23.76
N ALA A 186 2.94 -13.17 -22.88
CA ALA A 186 2.08 -12.26 -22.11
C ALA A 186 1.07 -11.51 -23.01
N SER A 187 1.46 -11.17 -24.24
CA SER A 187 0.60 -10.50 -25.21
C SER A 187 -0.65 -11.30 -25.61
N SER A 188 -0.64 -12.62 -25.42
CA SER A 188 -1.75 -13.55 -25.74
C SER A 188 -2.60 -13.90 -24.51
N LEU A 189 -2.26 -13.43 -23.32
CA LEU A 189 -3.00 -13.70 -22.11
C LEU A 189 -4.17 -12.72 -21.92
N SER A 190 -5.23 -13.17 -21.23
CA SER A 190 -6.34 -12.29 -20.88
C SER A 190 -5.92 -11.22 -19.85
N ASP A 191 -6.66 -10.12 -19.81
CA ASP A 191 -6.37 -9.01 -18.91
C ASP A 191 -6.41 -9.40 -17.43
N GLY A 192 -7.42 -10.17 -17.05
CA GLY A 192 -7.54 -10.69 -15.69
C GLY A 192 -6.39 -11.64 -15.33
N THR A 193 -5.95 -12.47 -16.30
CA THR A 193 -4.77 -13.33 -16.14
C THR A 193 -3.52 -12.54 -15.87
N LEU A 194 -3.27 -11.48 -16.67
CA LEU A 194 -2.09 -10.64 -16.51
C LEU A 194 -2.08 -9.87 -15.20
N ARG A 195 -3.22 -9.29 -14.79
CA ARG A 195 -3.34 -8.58 -13.52
C ARG A 195 -3.04 -9.50 -12.34
N PHE A 196 -3.64 -10.69 -12.34
CA PHE A 196 -3.41 -11.65 -11.26
C PHE A 196 -1.96 -12.11 -11.22
N LEU A 197 -1.39 -12.43 -12.38
CA LEU A 197 0.01 -12.82 -12.50
C LEU A 197 0.97 -11.71 -12.05
N ALA A 198 0.68 -10.45 -12.39
CA ALA A 198 1.47 -9.31 -11.93
C ALA A 198 1.46 -9.21 -10.40
N LEU A 199 0.32 -9.41 -9.75
CA LEU A 199 0.23 -9.41 -8.29
C LEU A 199 0.98 -10.60 -7.66
N CYS A 200 0.93 -11.79 -8.26
CA CYS A 200 1.74 -12.94 -7.80
C CYS A 200 3.25 -12.64 -7.90
N ILE A 201 3.71 -12.05 -9.01
CA ILE A 201 5.10 -11.64 -9.18
C ILE A 201 5.49 -10.58 -8.13
N MET A 202 4.63 -9.56 -7.92
CA MET A 202 4.86 -8.53 -6.91
C MET A 202 4.87 -9.08 -5.48
N ARG A 203 4.05 -10.09 -5.20
CA ARG A 203 4.05 -10.77 -3.90
C ARG A 203 5.36 -11.50 -3.65
N ALA A 204 5.83 -12.23 -4.63
CA ALA A 204 7.06 -13.01 -4.55
C ALA A 204 8.35 -12.15 -4.50
N ASP A 205 8.27 -10.86 -4.86
CA ASP A 205 9.42 -9.94 -4.86
C ASP A 205 9.56 -9.24 -3.51
N ASP A 206 10.44 -9.73 -2.66
CA ASP A 206 10.74 -9.15 -1.34
C ASP A 206 11.33 -7.73 -1.40
N SER A 207 11.80 -7.28 -2.56
CA SER A 207 12.31 -5.92 -2.75
C SER A 207 11.20 -4.86 -2.80
N ILE A 208 9.96 -5.27 -3.03
CA ILE A 208 8.80 -4.39 -3.04
C ILE A 208 8.34 -4.16 -1.61
N GLY A 209 8.47 -2.95 -1.12
CA GLY A 209 8.01 -2.51 0.20
C GLY A 209 7.06 -1.32 0.12
N GLY A 210 6.82 -0.68 1.27
CA GLY A 210 6.03 0.54 1.38
C GLY A 210 4.53 0.34 1.25
N LEU A 211 3.82 1.36 0.78
CA LEU A 211 2.37 1.36 0.59
C LEU A 211 2.02 1.15 -0.89
N LEU A 212 1.25 0.11 -1.17
CA LEU A 212 0.66 -0.15 -2.48
C LEU A 212 -0.82 0.21 -2.46
N CYS A 213 -1.21 1.20 -3.25
CA CYS A 213 -2.60 1.60 -3.43
C CYS A 213 -3.12 1.03 -4.75
N MET A 214 -4.32 0.44 -4.74
CA MET A 214 -4.96 -0.15 -5.92
C MET A 214 -6.39 0.36 -6.05
N GLU A 215 -6.82 0.60 -7.30
CA GLU A 215 -8.21 0.87 -7.62
C GLU A 215 -8.82 -0.37 -8.27
N GLU A 216 -9.93 -0.83 -7.69
CA GLU A 216 -10.75 -1.93 -8.22
C GLU A 216 -9.91 -3.12 -8.75
N PRO A 217 -9.07 -3.74 -7.91
CA PRO A 217 -8.22 -4.86 -8.34
C PRO A 217 -9.03 -6.05 -8.88
N GLU A 218 -10.29 -6.15 -8.50
CA GLU A 218 -11.24 -7.18 -8.96
C GLU A 218 -11.78 -6.96 -10.37
N ASN A 219 -11.54 -5.79 -10.98
CA ASN A 219 -12.05 -5.49 -12.32
C ASN A 219 -11.53 -6.49 -13.35
N GLY A 220 -12.48 -7.10 -14.10
CA GLY A 220 -12.16 -8.13 -15.08
C GLY A 220 -11.97 -9.52 -14.49
N ILE A 221 -12.17 -9.70 -13.18
CA ILE A 221 -12.16 -11.01 -12.51
C ILE A 221 -13.59 -11.58 -12.46
N HIS A 222 -13.73 -12.87 -12.78
CA HIS A 222 -15.01 -13.54 -12.67
C HIS A 222 -15.51 -13.53 -11.21
N PRO A 223 -16.79 -13.24 -10.91
CA PRO A 223 -17.31 -13.14 -9.55
C PRO A 223 -16.96 -14.32 -8.65
N GLY A 224 -17.02 -15.56 -9.17
CA GLY A 224 -16.66 -16.76 -8.41
C GLY A 224 -15.17 -16.91 -8.08
N ARG A 225 -14.33 -15.94 -8.45
CA ARG A 225 -12.89 -15.93 -8.17
C ARG A 225 -12.45 -14.70 -7.36
N ILE A 226 -13.41 -13.87 -6.94
CA ILE A 226 -13.11 -12.66 -6.16
C ILE A 226 -12.50 -13.01 -4.80
N GLU A 227 -12.97 -14.08 -4.15
CA GLU A 227 -12.41 -14.56 -2.88
C GLU A 227 -10.90 -14.84 -3.00
N THR A 228 -10.49 -15.61 -4.01
CA THR A 228 -9.07 -15.90 -4.26
C THR A 228 -8.26 -14.63 -4.56
N MET A 229 -8.86 -13.67 -5.26
CA MET A 229 -8.22 -12.36 -5.50
C MET A 229 -8.04 -11.58 -4.20
N VAL A 230 -9.01 -11.60 -3.32
CA VAL A 230 -8.96 -10.98 -2.00
C VAL A 230 -7.84 -11.60 -1.17
N ASP A 231 -7.74 -12.93 -1.15
CA ASP A 231 -6.68 -13.65 -0.43
C ASP A 231 -5.28 -13.28 -0.94
N LEU A 232 -5.12 -13.18 -2.28
CA LEU A 232 -3.86 -12.71 -2.86
C LEU A 232 -3.54 -11.28 -2.44
N VAL A 233 -4.50 -10.35 -2.54
CA VAL A 233 -4.30 -8.96 -2.15
C VAL A 233 -3.96 -8.83 -0.66
N GLN A 234 -4.59 -9.61 0.20
CA GLN A 234 -4.25 -9.67 1.63
C GLN A 234 -2.83 -10.21 1.86
N SER A 235 -2.45 -11.26 1.14
CA SER A 235 -1.13 -11.88 1.25
C SER A 235 0.02 -11.03 0.70
N LEU A 236 -0.28 -9.99 -0.10
CA LEU A 236 0.69 -8.95 -0.47
C LEU A 236 1.11 -8.11 0.74
N GLY A 237 0.23 -7.91 1.72
CA GLY A 237 0.52 -7.14 2.91
C GLY A 237 1.47 -7.88 3.86
N VAL A 238 2.15 -7.12 4.73
CA VAL A 238 2.95 -7.69 5.81
C VAL A 238 2.07 -8.53 6.75
N ASP A 239 2.53 -9.73 7.10
CA ASP A 239 1.90 -10.51 8.16
C ASP A 239 2.19 -9.84 9.52
N PRO A 240 1.17 -9.32 10.23
CA PRO A 240 1.35 -8.63 11.50
C PRO A 240 1.75 -9.57 12.65
N HIS A 241 1.67 -10.88 12.47
CA HIS A 241 2.03 -11.87 13.49
C HIS A 241 3.51 -12.25 13.44
N THR A 242 4.19 -11.91 12.34
CA THR A 242 5.61 -12.21 12.12
C THR A 242 6.41 -10.90 12.01
N PRO A 243 7.63 -10.81 12.56
CA PRO A 243 8.48 -9.64 12.37
C PRO A 243 8.75 -9.36 10.89
N PRO A 244 8.74 -8.08 10.45
CA PRO A 244 9.15 -7.74 9.10
C PRO A 244 10.60 -8.18 8.80
N GLY A 245 10.83 -8.66 7.59
CA GLY A 245 12.14 -9.15 7.14
C GLY A 245 12.05 -9.87 5.81
N THR A 246 13.06 -10.67 5.49
CA THR A 246 13.05 -11.54 4.30
C THR A 246 11.85 -12.50 4.37
N GLY A 247 11.07 -12.58 3.30
CA GLY A 247 9.84 -13.38 3.23
C GLY A 247 8.61 -12.73 3.91
N ASN A 248 8.79 -11.61 4.65
CA ASN A 248 7.71 -10.80 5.21
C ASN A 248 8.05 -9.32 5.11
N PRO A 249 8.16 -8.75 3.89
CA PRO A 249 8.54 -7.36 3.70
C PRO A 249 7.51 -6.41 4.33
N MET A 250 7.99 -5.26 4.86
CA MET A 250 7.11 -4.22 5.38
C MET A 250 6.31 -3.60 4.25
N ARG A 251 5.14 -4.16 3.97
CA ARG A 251 4.26 -3.76 2.88
C ARG A 251 2.85 -3.54 3.40
N GLN A 252 2.28 -2.39 3.05
CA GLN A 252 0.89 -2.06 3.36
C GLN A 252 0.08 -2.02 2.06
N ILE A 253 -1.17 -2.48 2.13
CA ILE A 253 -2.05 -2.49 0.97
C ILE A 253 -3.26 -1.61 1.28
N MET A 254 -3.59 -0.71 0.35
CA MET A 254 -4.80 0.09 0.37
C MET A 254 -5.58 -0.16 -0.92
N VAL A 255 -6.81 -0.62 -0.80
CA VAL A 255 -7.69 -0.87 -1.95
C VAL A 255 -8.88 0.07 -1.91
N ASN A 256 -9.15 0.71 -3.03
CA ASN A 256 -10.43 1.36 -3.29
C ASN A 256 -11.29 0.42 -4.16
N THR A 257 -12.52 0.16 -3.73
CA THR A 257 -13.44 -0.71 -4.46
C THR A 257 -14.87 -0.23 -4.33
N HIS A 258 -15.65 -0.49 -5.37
CA HIS A 258 -17.11 -0.36 -5.39
C HIS A 258 -17.81 -1.74 -5.46
N SER A 259 -17.06 -2.84 -5.31
CA SER A 259 -17.59 -4.20 -5.36
C SER A 259 -18.12 -4.68 -4.01
N PRO A 260 -19.43 -4.91 -3.85
CA PRO A 260 -19.96 -5.52 -2.64
C PRO A 260 -19.37 -6.91 -2.35
N LEU A 261 -19.05 -7.67 -3.41
CA LEU A 261 -18.44 -8.99 -3.28
C LEU A 261 -17.05 -8.92 -2.65
N LEU A 262 -16.20 -7.97 -3.08
CA LEU A 262 -14.89 -7.79 -2.48
C LEU A 262 -15.03 -7.41 -1.01
N VAL A 263 -15.94 -6.48 -0.69
CA VAL A 263 -16.19 -6.03 0.69
C VAL A 263 -16.71 -7.16 1.58
N GLN A 264 -17.57 -8.06 1.07
CA GLN A 264 -18.10 -9.20 1.83
C GLN A 264 -17.01 -10.22 2.24
N HIS A 265 -15.95 -10.35 1.45
CA HIS A 265 -14.83 -11.25 1.74
C HIS A 265 -13.75 -10.60 2.62
N GLN A 266 -13.93 -9.33 3.05
CA GLN A 266 -12.97 -8.66 3.92
C GLN A 266 -13.36 -8.75 5.40
N ASP A 267 -12.36 -8.85 6.28
CA ASP A 267 -12.61 -8.59 7.70
C ASP A 267 -13.02 -7.13 7.89
N LYS A 268 -14.10 -6.92 8.64
CA LYS A 268 -14.60 -5.58 8.99
C LYS A 268 -13.54 -4.67 9.62
N GLN A 269 -12.51 -5.24 10.26
CA GLN A 269 -11.39 -4.50 10.83
C GLN A 269 -10.57 -3.76 9.76
N ASN A 270 -10.58 -4.27 8.53
CA ASN A 270 -9.82 -3.72 7.41
C ASN A 270 -10.63 -2.71 6.59
N LEU A 271 -11.93 -2.57 6.87
CA LEU A 271 -12.83 -1.74 6.09
C LEU A 271 -12.92 -0.31 6.63
N LEU A 272 -12.87 0.64 5.69
CA LEU A 272 -13.16 2.05 5.91
C LEU A 272 -14.19 2.48 4.87
N ALA A 273 -15.29 3.12 5.31
CA ALA A 273 -16.26 3.71 4.41
C ALA A 273 -15.87 5.14 4.07
N ALA A 274 -15.78 5.45 2.77
CA ALA A 274 -15.56 6.79 2.28
C ALA A 274 -16.90 7.54 2.20
N VAL A 275 -17.08 8.58 3.02
CA VAL A 275 -18.32 9.35 3.07
C VAL A 275 -18.08 10.83 2.77
N PRO A 276 -18.95 11.50 1.99
CA PRO A 276 -18.84 12.93 1.74
C PRO A 276 -18.96 13.71 3.06
N ALA A 277 -18.16 14.76 3.20
CA ALA A 277 -18.21 15.66 4.35
C ALA A 277 -18.05 17.12 3.91
N LYS A 278 -18.75 18.03 4.58
CA LYS A 278 -18.56 19.48 4.38
C LYS A 278 -17.62 20.02 5.45
N VAL A 279 -16.57 20.70 5.02
CA VAL A 279 -15.62 21.37 5.92
C VAL A 279 -15.67 22.86 5.68
N ARG A 280 -15.86 23.62 6.77
CA ARG A 280 -15.86 25.08 6.72
C ARG A 280 -14.44 25.58 7.00
N ARG A 281 -13.87 26.36 6.08
CA ARG A 281 -12.63 27.11 6.27
C ARG A 281 -12.94 28.61 6.14
N GLY A 282 -13.01 29.28 7.27
CA GLY A 282 -13.42 30.68 7.31
C GLY A 282 -14.85 30.88 6.76
N LYS A 283 -14.98 31.64 5.66
CA LYS A 283 -16.25 31.89 4.96
C LYS A 283 -16.58 30.86 3.87
N SER A 284 -15.62 30.00 3.50
CA SER A 284 -15.79 29.02 2.43
C SER A 284 -16.21 27.66 2.99
N ILE A 285 -17.09 26.96 2.24
CA ILE A 285 -17.46 25.57 2.50
C ILE A 285 -16.87 24.73 1.38
N ALA A 286 -16.07 23.74 1.74
CA ALA A 286 -15.52 22.77 0.81
C ALA A 286 -16.13 21.40 1.05
N THR A 287 -16.45 20.69 -0.02
CA THR A 287 -16.77 19.26 0.07
C THR A 287 -15.47 18.48 0.12
N THR A 288 -15.39 17.58 1.06
CA THR A 288 -14.28 16.66 1.25
C THR A 288 -14.81 15.25 1.48
N MET A 289 -13.93 14.27 1.59
CA MET A 289 -14.24 12.89 1.94
C MET A 289 -13.69 12.57 3.31
N ARG A 290 -14.42 11.81 4.09
CA ARG A 290 -13.96 11.23 5.36
C ARG A 290 -13.96 9.72 5.24
N LEU A 291 -12.89 9.10 5.72
CA LEU A 291 -12.80 7.66 5.87
C LEU A 291 -13.28 7.30 7.28
N LEU A 292 -14.38 6.60 7.38
CA LEU A 292 -15.00 6.22 8.65
C LEU A 292 -14.88 4.71 8.87
N PRO A 293 -14.43 4.27 10.05
CA PRO A 293 -14.41 2.85 10.40
C PRO A 293 -15.82 2.32 10.65
N LEU A 294 -15.95 1.00 10.55
CA LEU A 294 -17.17 0.29 10.90
C LEU A 294 -17.33 0.20 12.43
N PRO A 295 -18.57 0.18 12.95
CA PRO A 295 -18.82 -0.01 14.36
C PRO A 295 -18.27 -1.32 14.91
N GLY A 296 -17.66 -1.26 16.10
CA GLY A 296 -17.06 -2.43 16.78
C GLY A 296 -15.72 -2.87 16.22
N THR A 297 -15.05 -2.05 15.40
CA THR A 297 -13.68 -2.27 14.95
C THR A 297 -12.67 -1.59 15.89
N TRP A 298 -11.40 -2.00 15.83
CA TRP A 298 -10.36 -1.39 16.65
C TRP A 298 -10.18 0.11 16.36
N ARG A 299 -10.37 0.55 15.11
CA ARG A 299 -10.34 1.96 14.74
C ARG A 299 -11.51 2.75 15.32
N ALA A 300 -12.67 2.10 15.50
CA ALA A 300 -13.85 2.72 16.10
C ALA A 300 -13.72 2.91 17.61
N SER A 301 -12.78 2.21 18.27
CA SER A 301 -12.52 2.35 19.70
C SER A 301 -11.73 3.60 20.09
N TRP A 302 -11.25 4.39 19.10
CA TRP A 302 -10.54 5.63 19.36
C TRP A 302 -11.50 6.70 19.87
N GLN A 303 -11.01 7.52 20.80
CA GLN A 303 -11.76 8.62 21.36
C GLN A 303 -12.27 9.55 20.24
N ASP A 304 -13.55 9.93 20.28
CA ASP A 304 -14.22 10.80 19.30
C ASP A 304 -14.25 10.31 17.85
N THR A 305 -13.98 9.03 17.59
CA THR A 305 -14.06 8.48 16.26
C THR A 305 -15.51 8.29 15.84
N LYS A 306 -15.93 9.01 14.79
CA LYS A 306 -17.22 8.77 14.13
C LYS A 306 -17.15 7.48 13.34
N THR A 307 -18.21 6.68 13.40
CA THR A 307 -18.35 5.44 12.63
C THR A 307 -19.42 5.59 11.56
N VAL A 308 -19.35 4.76 10.52
CA VAL A 308 -20.42 4.67 9.54
C VAL A 308 -21.67 4.05 10.16
N ALA A 309 -22.87 4.48 9.75
CA ALA A 309 -24.10 3.85 10.18
C ALA A 309 -24.22 2.43 9.62
N ARG A 310 -24.75 1.50 10.45
CA ARG A 310 -24.96 0.10 10.02
C ARG A 310 -25.90 -0.01 8.82
N SER A 311 -26.94 0.83 8.77
CA SER A 311 -27.86 0.90 7.64
C SER A 311 -27.15 1.23 6.33
N SER A 312 -26.26 2.22 6.32
CA SER A 312 -25.52 2.61 5.11
C SER A 312 -24.64 1.49 4.55
N LEU A 313 -24.08 0.64 5.41
CA LEU A 313 -23.34 -0.53 4.94
C LEU A 313 -24.25 -1.62 4.39
N SER A 314 -25.40 -1.86 5.06
CA SER A 314 -26.39 -2.83 4.58
C SER A 314 -26.94 -2.42 3.22
N ASP A 315 -27.28 -1.14 3.06
CA ASP A 315 -27.78 -0.59 1.81
C ASP A 315 -26.73 -0.76 0.70
N TYR A 316 -25.45 -0.45 0.98
CA TYR A 316 -24.36 -0.64 0.02
C TYR A 316 -24.20 -2.12 -0.41
N LEU A 317 -24.36 -3.07 0.49
CA LEU A 317 -24.21 -4.49 0.19
C LEU A 317 -25.40 -5.10 -0.54
N THR A 318 -26.59 -4.46 -0.46
CA THR A 318 -27.84 -4.98 -1.04
C THR A 318 -28.26 -4.26 -2.31
N GLU A 319 -27.86 -3.00 -2.51
CA GLU A 319 -28.19 -2.21 -3.70
C GLU A 319 -27.16 -2.39 -4.81
N PRO A 320 -27.58 -2.50 -6.09
CA PRO A 320 -26.65 -2.47 -7.21
C PRO A 320 -25.95 -1.09 -7.29
N PRO A 321 -24.67 -1.04 -7.75
CA PRO A 321 -23.83 0.18 -7.75
C PRO A 321 -24.40 1.42 -8.46
N THR A 322 -25.42 1.25 -9.28
CA THR A 322 -26.09 2.33 -10.04
C THR A 322 -26.95 3.26 -9.18
N SER A 323 -27.31 2.88 -7.98
CA SER A 323 -28.18 3.70 -7.10
C SER A 323 -27.42 4.77 -6.30
N LEU A 324 -26.10 4.70 -6.21
CA LEU A 324 -25.27 5.68 -5.48
C LEU A 324 -25.07 7.02 -6.22
N LEU A 325 -25.50 7.13 -7.48
CA LEU A 325 -25.43 8.37 -8.25
C LEU A 325 -26.61 9.31 -8.06
N SER A 326 -27.63 8.92 -7.32
CA SER A 326 -28.82 9.76 -7.04
C SER A 326 -28.69 10.47 -5.68
N ILE A 327 -27.69 11.33 -5.51
CA ILE A 327 -27.70 12.33 -4.43
C ILE A 327 -28.37 13.61 -4.97
N GLU A 328 -29.61 13.50 -5.38
CA GLU A 328 -30.56 14.61 -5.40
C GLU A 328 -31.23 14.67 -4.02
N GLY A 329 -30.88 15.65 -3.23
CA GLY A 329 -31.59 15.94 -1.98
C GLY A 329 -30.73 16.31 -0.79
N LEU A 330 -29.83 17.30 -0.95
CA LEU A 330 -29.32 18.07 0.18
C LEU A 330 -29.34 19.56 -0.21
N ALA A 331 -30.56 20.15 -0.13
CA ALA A 331 -30.71 21.57 -0.01
C ALA A 331 -30.42 22.02 1.43
#